data_4a142c735ee7fb4d2f02f805e88a5747
#
_entry.id   4a142c735ee7fb4d2f02f805e88a5747
#
_cell.length_a   1.000
_cell.length_b   1.000
_cell.length_c   1.000
_cell.angle_alpha   90.00
_cell.angle_beta   90.00
_cell.angle_gamma   90.00
#
_symmetry.space_group_name_H-M   'P 1'
#
loop_
_entity.id
_entity.type
_entity.pdbx_description
1 polymer ?
#
loop_
_entity_poly.entity_id
_entity_poly.type
_entity_poly.pdbx_seq_one_letter_code
_entity_poly.pdbx_strand_id
1 'polypeptide(L)'
;MFTNKKLLFNTTIKGVFIMFLKEWIKFKGYNYKTFASAIGSSHRNVERWARGERMPRWKEADKLFEFTNNEVTGQDLYEKQIQRYKTDV
;
A
#
# COMPACT_ATOMS: atom_id res chain seq x y z
N MET A 1 23.29 -3.21 -8.14
CA MET A 1 22.01 -3.10 -8.72
C MET A 1 20.95 -3.43 -7.71
N PHE A 2 19.82 -3.04 -7.96
CA PHE A 2 18.76 -3.25 -7.03
C PHE A 2 17.73 -4.19 -7.57
N THR A 3 17.08 -4.88 -6.69
CA THR A 3 15.99 -5.75 -7.04
C THR A 3 14.73 -4.95 -7.16
N ASN A 4 14.02 -5.15 -8.21
CA ASN A 4 12.74 -4.51 -8.36
C ASN A 4 11.69 -5.36 -7.64
N LYS A 5 11.33 -4.95 -6.44
CA LYS A 5 10.41 -5.71 -5.61
C LYS A 5 9.03 -5.85 -6.24
N LYS A 6 8.67 -4.89 -7.07
CA LYS A 6 7.38 -4.97 -7.75
C LYS A 6 7.32 -6.11 -8.75
N LEU A 7 8.47 -6.58 -9.22
CA LEU A 7 8.48 -7.73 -10.12
C LEU A 7 8.20 -9.03 -9.38
N LEU A 8 8.41 -9.06 -8.06
CA LEU A 8 8.23 -10.26 -7.27
C LEU A 8 6.85 -10.39 -6.65
N PHE A 9 6.25 -9.28 -6.28
CA PHE A 9 5.05 -9.31 -5.45
C PHE A 9 3.91 -8.47 -5.97
N ASN A 10 4.02 -7.93 -7.15
CA ASN A 10 2.98 -7.04 -7.63
C ASN A 10 2.12 -7.69 -8.69
N THR A 11 1.02 -7.02 -8.98
CA THR A 11 0.11 -7.39 -10.03
C THR A 11 0.25 -6.36 -11.14
N THR A 12 0.22 -6.80 -12.39
CA THR A 12 0.23 -5.89 -13.50
C THR A 12 -1.20 -5.57 -13.88
N ILE A 13 -1.54 -4.29 -13.86
CA ILE A 13 -2.88 -3.83 -14.23
C ILE A 13 -2.71 -2.78 -15.31
N LYS A 14 -3.31 -3.02 -16.47
CA LYS A 14 -3.24 -2.09 -17.60
C LYS A 14 -1.79 -1.72 -17.96
N GLY A 15 -0.88 -2.69 -17.85
CA GLY A 15 0.51 -2.47 -18.18
C GLY A 15 1.31 -1.74 -17.12
N VAL A 16 0.74 -1.50 -15.97
CA VAL A 16 1.40 -0.82 -14.87
C VAL A 16 1.68 -1.80 -13.75
N PHE A 17 2.89 -1.77 -13.23
CA PHE A 17 3.25 -2.61 -12.09
C PHE A 17 2.72 -1.98 -10.81
N ILE A 18 2.01 -2.77 -10.01
CA ILE A 18 1.35 -2.30 -8.80
C ILE A 18 1.91 -3.06 -7.60
N MET A 19 2.31 -2.34 -6.56
CA MET A 19 2.72 -2.92 -5.29
C MET A 19 1.66 -2.54 -4.26
N PHE A 20 0.80 -3.48 -3.89
CA PHE A 20 -0.22 -3.21 -2.88
C PHE A 20 0.40 -3.10 -1.50
N LEU A 21 -0.19 -2.24 -0.68
CA LEU A 21 0.31 -1.99 0.66
C LEU A 21 0.39 -3.27 1.49
N LYS A 22 -0.62 -4.12 1.38
CA LYS A 22 -0.65 -5.38 2.13
C LYS A 22 0.57 -6.24 1.81
N GLU A 23 0.91 -6.37 0.53
CA GLU A 23 2.05 -7.16 0.11
C GLU A 23 3.36 -6.55 0.60
N TRP A 24 3.47 -5.23 0.51
CA TRP A 24 4.68 -4.55 0.96
C TRP A 24 4.92 -4.77 2.46
N ILE A 25 3.86 -4.60 3.26
CA ILE A 25 3.94 -4.79 4.70
C ILE A 25 4.39 -6.20 5.04
N LYS A 26 3.79 -7.17 4.37
CA LYS A 26 4.10 -8.57 4.58
C LYS A 26 5.54 -8.89 4.16
N PHE A 27 5.93 -8.41 3.00
CA PHE A 27 7.27 -8.64 2.46
C PHE A 27 8.35 -8.09 3.39
N LYS A 28 8.11 -6.93 3.99
CA LYS A 28 9.09 -6.30 4.87
C LYS A 28 9.06 -6.82 6.29
N GLY A 29 8.17 -7.76 6.59
CA GLY A 29 8.11 -8.35 7.91
C GLY A 29 7.33 -7.55 8.94
N TYR A 30 6.55 -6.58 8.50
CA TYR A 30 5.68 -5.82 9.38
C TYR A 30 4.31 -6.47 9.45
N ASN A 31 3.51 -6.03 10.41
CA ASN A 31 2.08 -6.25 10.38
C ASN A 31 1.42 -4.88 10.40
N TYR A 32 0.11 -4.83 10.33
CA TYR A 32 -0.57 -3.53 10.27
C TYR A 32 -0.28 -2.68 11.50
N LYS A 33 -0.18 -3.31 12.67
CA LYS A 33 0.07 -2.60 13.90
C LYS A 33 1.46 -1.99 13.93
N THR A 34 2.49 -2.77 13.59
CA THR A 34 3.86 -2.27 13.63
C THR A 34 4.10 -1.24 12.54
N PHE A 35 3.51 -1.43 11.37
CA PHE A 35 3.63 -0.46 10.31
C PHE A 35 2.96 0.86 10.71
N ALA A 36 1.77 0.78 11.30
CA ALA A 36 1.06 1.96 11.75
C ALA A 36 1.88 2.73 12.77
N SER A 37 2.48 2.02 13.70
CA SER A 37 3.33 2.63 14.72
C SER A 37 4.50 3.36 14.08
N ALA A 38 5.10 2.76 13.07
CA ALA A 38 6.26 3.33 12.40
C ALA A 38 5.93 4.65 11.68
N ILE A 39 4.73 4.77 11.13
CA ILE A 39 4.37 5.99 10.41
C ILE A 39 3.49 6.92 11.25
N GLY A 40 3.28 6.59 12.52
CA GLY A 40 2.50 7.45 13.40
C GLY A 40 1.01 7.47 13.11
N SER A 41 0.46 6.34 12.67
CA SER A 41 -0.95 6.24 12.41
C SER A 41 -1.56 5.12 13.24
N SER A 42 -2.82 4.79 13.03
CA SER A 42 -3.48 3.74 13.77
C SER A 42 -3.54 2.45 12.95
N HIS A 43 -3.59 1.34 13.65
CA HIS A 43 -3.75 0.03 13.04
C HIS A 43 -4.98 0.00 12.13
N ARG A 44 -6.06 0.60 12.59
CA ARG A 44 -7.31 0.62 11.85
C ARG A 44 -7.19 1.37 10.54
N ASN A 45 -6.50 2.51 10.58
CA ASN A 45 -6.29 3.28 9.36
C ASN A 45 -5.49 2.49 8.34
N VAL A 46 -4.39 1.89 8.78
CA VAL A 46 -3.54 1.12 7.89
C VAL A 46 -4.32 -0.04 7.27
N GLU A 47 -5.11 -0.71 8.08
CA GLU A 47 -5.92 -1.82 7.60
C GLU A 47 -6.91 -1.36 6.53
N ARG A 48 -7.55 -0.21 6.74
CA ARG A 48 -8.49 0.33 5.77
C ARG A 48 -7.80 0.70 4.46
N TRP A 49 -6.61 1.28 4.55
CA TRP A 49 -5.85 1.62 3.35
C TRP A 49 -5.44 0.35 2.60
N ALA A 50 -5.00 -0.66 3.32
CA ALA A 50 -4.56 -1.92 2.72
C ALA A 50 -5.71 -2.65 2.03
N ARG A 51 -6.92 -2.52 2.56
CA ARG A 51 -8.10 -3.15 1.98
C ARG A 51 -8.71 -2.35 0.84
N GLY A 52 -8.26 -1.12 0.66
CA GLY A 52 -8.83 -0.25 -0.35
C GLY A 52 -10.12 0.41 0.08
N GLU A 53 -10.43 0.40 1.37
CA GLU A 53 -11.66 1.01 1.89
C GLU A 53 -11.55 2.52 1.97
N ARG A 54 -10.34 3.03 2.15
CA ARG A 54 -10.11 4.45 2.34
C ARG A 54 -8.72 4.82 1.87
N MET A 55 -8.58 6.04 1.38
CA MET A 55 -7.28 6.57 1.03
C MET A 55 -6.73 7.33 2.23
N PRO A 56 -5.41 7.32 2.46
CA PRO A 56 -4.82 8.13 3.51
C PRO A 56 -4.94 9.61 3.15
N ARG A 57 -5.03 10.46 4.18
CA ARG A 57 -4.99 11.90 3.97
C ARG A 57 -3.57 12.29 3.57
N TRP A 58 -3.43 13.50 3.02
CA TRP A 58 -2.15 13.88 2.47
C TRP A 58 -0.97 13.77 3.46
N LYS A 59 -1.17 14.10 4.72
CA LYS A 59 -0.09 13.99 5.70
C LYS A 59 0.30 12.54 5.95
N GLU A 60 -0.69 11.68 6.06
CA GLU A 60 -0.44 10.26 6.29
C GLU A 60 0.13 9.62 5.04
N ALA A 61 -0.36 10.04 3.88
CA ALA A 61 0.14 9.54 2.61
C ALA A 61 1.61 9.89 2.44
N ASP A 62 1.99 11.11 2.80
CA ASP A 62 3.37 11.55 2.69
C ASP A 62 4.29 10.67 3.54
N LYS A 63 3.88 10.40 4.78
CA LYS A 63 4.65 9.53 5.67
C LYS A 63 4.73 8.11 5.13
N LEU A 64 3.63 7.63 4.58
CA LEU A 64 3.57 6.29 4.01
C LEU A 64 4.51 6.17 2.82
N PHE A 65 4.48 7.13 1.92
CA PHE A 65 5.33 7.10 0.74
C PHE A 65 6.81 7.18 1.14
N GLU A 66 7.12 8.03 2.09
CA GLU A 66 8.48 8.16 2.57
C GLU A 66 8.96 6.88 3.24
N PHE A 67 8.15 6.31 4.11
CA PHE A 67 8.51 5.11 4.82
C PHE A 67 8.70 3.91 3.89
N THR A 68 7.87 3.81 2.87
CA THR A 68 7.98 2.71 1.90
C THR A 68 8.99 3.02 0.81
N ASN A 69 9.65 4.16 0.89
CA ASN A 69 10.64 4.59 -0.10
C ASN A 69 10.03 4.62 -1.50
N ASN A 70 8.78 5.05 -1.56
CA ASN A 70 7.98 5.17 -2.80
C ASN A 70 7.76 3.84 -3.51
N GLU A 71 7.92 2.74 -2.81
CA GLU A 71 7.59 1.43 -3.38
C GLU A 71 6.07 1.21 -3.39
N VAL A 72 5.35 1.88 -2.49
CA VAL A 72 3.90 1.92 -2.53
C VAL A 72 3.52 3.37 -2.83
N THR A 73 2.84 3.58 -3.92
CA THR A 73 2.52 4.93 -4.40
C THR A 73 1.04 5.21 -4.27
N GLY A 74 0.67 6.47 -4.51
CA GLY A 74 -0.73 6.84 -4.54
C GLY A 74 -1.51 6.06 -5.58
N GLN A 75 -0.88 5.79 -6.72
CA GLN A 75 -1.52 4.98 -7.75
C GLN A 75 -1.79 3.56 -7.25
N ASP A 76 -0.82 2.98 -6.52
CA ASP A 76 -0.99 1.63 -5.98
C ASP A 76 -2.19 1.58 -5.04
N LEU A 77 -2.33 2.58 -4.17
CA LEU A 77 -3.45 2.66 -3.24
C LEU A 77 -4.77 2.84 -3.98
N TYR A 78 -4.76 3.68 -4.98
CA TYR A 78 -5.94 3.95 -5.79
C TYR A 78 -6.40 2.69 -6.53
N GLU A 79 -5.46 1.94 -7.10
CA GLU A 79 -5.78 0.71 -7.82
C GLU A 79 -6.42 -0.32 -6.88
N LYS A 80 -5.95 -0.38 -5.65
CA LYS A 80 -6.56 -1.29 -4.68
C LYS A 80 -7.99 -0.87 -4.37
N GLN A 81 -8.23 0.42 -4.28
CA GLN A 81 -9.57 0.93 -4.04
C GLN A 81 -10.51 0.61 -5.19
N ILE A 82 -10.03 0.77 -6.42
CA ILE A 82 -10.81 0.41 -7.60
C ILE A 82 -11.12 -1.08 -7.62
N GLN A 83 -10.12 -1.90 -7.31
CA GLN A 83 -10.29 -3.33 -7.30
C GLN A 83 -11.36 -3.76 -6.30
N ARG A 84 -11.32 -3.16 -5.11
CA ARG A 84 -12.33 -3.43 -4.10
C ARG A 84 -13.73 -3.01 -4.56
N TYR A 85 -13.82 -1.84 -5.17
CA TYR A 85 -15.09 -1.35 -5.67
C TYR A 85 -15.68 -2.30 -6.70
N LYS A 86 -14.87 -2.79 -7.62
CA LYS A 86 -15.33 -3.72 -8.64
C LYS A 86 -15.76 -5.06 -8.05
N THR A 87 -15.09 -5.49 -7.00
CA THR A 87 -15.40 -6.75 -6.34
C THR A 87 -16.72 -6.65 -5.58
N ASP A 88 -17.01 -5.50 -5.00
CA ASP A 88 -18.21 -5.30 -4.20
C ASP A 88 -19.47 -5.07 -5.04
N VAL A 89 -19.34 -4.88 -6.34
CA VAL A 89 -20.48 -4.57 -7.22
C VAL A 89 -21.15 -5.79 -7.84
#